data_c08ec0d9453bbf08973de3a449693ace
#
_entry.id   c08ec0d9453bbf08973de3a449693ace
#
_cell.length_a   1.000
_cell.length_b   1.000
_cell.length_c   1.000
_cell.angle_alpha   90.00
_cell.angle_beta   90.00
_cell.angle_gamma   90.00
#
_symmetry.space_group_name_H-M   'P 1'
#
loop_
_entity.id
_entity.type
_entity.pdbx_description
1 polymer ?
#
loop_
_entity_poly.entity_id
_entity_poly.type
_entity_poly.pdbx_seq_one_letter_code
_entity_poly.pdbx_strand_id
1 'polypeptide(L)'
;TTILTPVEAPLTINTAHQPHVILLVGVNGSGKTTTAGKLAAKFQRDGQSVMLAAADTFRAAAIEQLAGWGARTDTPVISGERGGDAAALAFQAIEKARSQNSDVLIIDTAGRLQNRVELMDELSKIIRVIKKQMPDAPHDTVIVLDGTVGQNALAQVKAFEAHAGLTGMIITKLDGTAKGGVLVALAREFSL
;
A
#
# COMPACT_ATOMS: atom_id res chain seq x y z
N THR A 1 -22.45 -6.27 -9.48
CA THR A 1 -22.85 -7.47 -10.16
C THR A 1 -22.46 -8.66 -9.31
N THR A 2 -23.29 -9.67 -9.27
CA THR A 2 -23.36 -10.78 -8.29
C THR A 2 -22.04 -11.51 -7.98
N ILE A 3 -21.05 -11.47 -8.87
CA ILE A 3 -19.77 -12.18 -8.70
C ILE A 3 -18.78 -11.37 -7.83
N LEU A 4 -18.84 -10.05 -7.86
CA LEU A 4 -17.90 -9.19 -7.11
C LEU A 4 -18.41 -8.85 -5.71
N THR A 5 -19.73 -8.88 -5.51
CA THR A 5 -20.36 -8.54 -4.21
C THR A 5 -19.78 -9.31 -3.01
N PRO A 6 -19.45 -10.62 -3.11
CA PRO A 6 -18.89 -11.36 -1.97
C PRO A 6 -17.47 -10.95 -1.57
N VAL A 7 -16.72 -10.31 -2.47
CA VAL A 7 -15.32 -9.89 -2.26
C VAL A 7 -15.18 -8.37 -2.16
N GLU A 8 -16.26 -7.63 -2.36
CA GLU A 8 -16.29 -6.18 -2.21
C GLU A 8 -16.42 -5.84 -0.72
N ALA A 9 -15.32 -5.40 -0.12
CA ALA A 9 -15.30 -4.97 1.26
C ALA A 9 -14.59 -3.61 1.40
N PRO A 10 -15.09 -2.70 2.23
CA PRO A 10 -14.37 -1.47 2.54
C PRO A 10 -13.10 -1.80 3.34
N LEU A 11 -12.01 -1.10 3.04
CA LEU A 11 -10.83 -1.10 3.90
C LEU A 11 -11.19 -0.35 5.20
N THR A 12 -11.28 -1.10 6.29
CA THR A 12 -11.68 -0.58 7.60
C THR A 12 -10.49 -0.52 8.55
N ILE A 13 -10.44 0.51 9.38
CA ILE A 13 -9.39 0.68 10.38
C ILE A 13 -9.82 0.03 11.68
N ASN A 14 -8.98 -0.85 12.20
CA ASN A 14 -9.16 -1.38 13.55
C ASN A 14 -8.51 -0.45 14.57
N THR A 15 -9.32 0.28 15.32
CA THR A 15 -8.88 1.26 16.32
C THR A 15 -8.22 0.65 17.56
N ALA A 16 -8.23 -0.68 17.70
CA ALA A 16 -7.45 -1.37 18.72
C ALA A 16 -5.94 -1.31 18.47
N HIS A 17 -5.54 -1.01 17.23
CA HIS A 17 -4.14 -0.84 16.82
C HIS A 17 -3.83 0.65 16.66
N GLN A 18 -2.76 1.14 17.30
CA GLN A 18 -2.27 2.51 17.19
C GLN A 18 -0.77 2.53 16.93
N PRO A 19 -0.37 2.77 15.66
CA PRO A 19 -1.21 2.94 14.47
C PRO A 19 -1.73 1.61 13.89
N HIS A 20 -2.86 1.66 13.17
CA HIS A 20 -3.22 0.63 12.20
C HIS A 20 -2.31 0.80 10.97
N VAL A 21 -1.47 -0.20 10.68
CA VAL A 21 -0.44 -0.13 9.64
C VAL A 21 -0.94 -0.76 8.34
N ILE A 22 -0.98 0.05 7.28
CA ILE A 22 -1.33 -0.37 5.92
C ILE A 22 -0.08 -0.33 5.05
N LEU A 23 0.30 -1.47 4.47
CA LEU A 23 1.40 -1.57 3.52
C LEU A 23 0.84 -1.64 2.09
N LEU A 24 1.14 -0.64 1.26
CA LEU A 24 0.74 -0.64 -0.15
C LEU A 24 1.84 -1.25 -1.01
N VAL A 25 1.50 -2.29 -1.74
CA VAL A 25 2.41 -3.00 -2.65
C VAL A 25 1.87 -3.01 -4.09
N GLY A 26 2.70 -3.35 -5.07
CA GLY A 26 2.31 -3.40 -6.48
C GLY A 26 3.36 -2.80 -7.39
N VAL A 27 3.17 -2.92 -8.70
CA VAL A 27 4.15 -2.48 -9.70
C VAL A 27 4.18 -0.97 -9.89
N ASN A 28 5.26 -0.44 -10.48
CA ASN A 28 5.33 0.97 -10.86
C ASN A 28 4.19 1.34 -11.82
N GLY A 29 3.62 2.52 -11.62
CA GLY A 29 2.51 3.02 -12.45
C GLY A 29 1.13 2.43 -12.11
N SER A 30 1.02 1.49 -11.15
CA SER A 30 -0.28 0.96 -10.72
C SER A 30 -1.13 1.96 -9.93
N GLY A 31 -0.54 3.07 -9.46
CA GLY A 31 -1.25 4.12 -8.73
C GLY A 31 -1.12 4.04 -7.20
N LYS A 32 -0.13 3.35 -6.65
CA LYS A 32 0.11 3.22 -5.20
C LYS A 32 0.17 4.58 -4.49
N THR A 33 1.06 5.46 -4.92
CA THR A 33 1.24 6.80 -4.32
C THR A 33 -0.04 7.63 -4.34
N THR A 34 -0.77 7.59 -5.47
CA THR A 34 -2.07 8.25 -5.58
C THR A 34 -3.11 7.61 -4.65
N THR A 35 -3.10 6.29 -4.53
CA THR A 35 -3.98 5.54 -3.63
C THR A 35 -3.67 5.88 -2.17
N ALA A 36 -2.39 5.96 -1.79
CA ALA A 36 -1.98 6.38 -0.44
C ALA A 36 -2.56 7.75 -0.08
N GLY A 37 -2.44 8.74 -0.97
CA GLY A 37 -3.01 10.07 -0.76
C GLY A 37 -4.54 10.08 -0.66
N LYS A 38 -5.23 9.31 -1.51
CA LYS A 38 -6.69 9.20 -1.47
C LYS A 38 -7.20 8.51 -0.20
N LEU A 39 -6.51 7.46 0.24
CA LEU A 39 -6.83 6.77 1.49
C LEU A 39 -6.60 7.69 2.70
N ALA A 40 -5.50 8.45 2.72
CA ALA A 40 -5.24 9.44 3.76
C ALA A 40 -6.39 10.45 3.86
N ALA A 41 -6.78 11.05 2.74
CA ALA A 41 -7.91 11.98 2.68
C ALA A 41 -9.25 11.35 3.12
N LYS A 42 -9.46 10.06 2.80
CA LYS A 42 -10.66 9.35 3.23
C LYS A 42 -10.67 9.14 4.73
N PHE A 43 -9.60 8.60 5.31
CA PHE A 43 -9.54 8.30 6.74
C PHE A 43 -9.60 9.57 7.59
N GLN A 44 -9.00 10.68 7.14
CA GLN A 44 -9.14 11.98 7.81
C GLN A 44 -10.59 12.49 7.81
N ARG A 45 -11.31 12.34 6.70
CA ARG A 45 -12.76 12.67 6.67
C ARG A 45 -13.58 11.80 7.61
N ASP A 46 -13.13 10.57 7.84
CA ASP A 46 -13.72 9.63 8.79
C ASP A 46 -13.29 9.94 10.25
N GLY A 47 -12.52 11.03 10.48
CA GLY A 47 -12.13 11.51 11.80
C GLY A 47 -10.84 10.90 12.35
N GLN A 48 -10.05 10.22 11.53
CA GLN A 48 -8.82 9.55 11.96
C GLN A 48 -7.57 10.38 11.68
N SER A 49 -6.61 10.34 12.58
CA SER A 49 -5.27 10.90 12.38
C SER A 49 -4.42 9.95 11.53
N VAL A 50 -3.86 10.47 10.43
CA VAL A 50 -3.14 9.68 9.44
C VAL A 50 -1.70 10.16 9.31
N MET A 51 -0.78 9.23 9.09
CA MET A 51 0.61 9.47 8.71
C MET A 51 0.95 8.69 7.44
N LEU A 52 1.76 9.28 6.56
CA LEU A 52 2.26 8.67 5.34
C LEU A 52 3.76 8.38 5.45
N ALA A 53 4.23 7.29 4.85
CA ALA A 53 5.65 6.96 4.74
C ALA A 53 6.04 6.68 3.28
N ALA A 54 7.04 7.42 2.77
CA ALA A 54 7.53 7.34 1.40
C ALA A 54 8.63 6.28 1.27
N ALA A 55 8.26 5.00 1.31
CA ALA A 55 9.22 3.89 1.25
C ALA A 55 9.63 3.49 -0.18
N ASP A 56 9.16 4.16 -1.23
CA ASP A 56 9.77 4.14 -2.58
C ASP A 56 10.96 5.11 -2.62
N THR A 57 12.04 4.75 -1.92
CA THR A 57 13.20 5.64 -1.69
C THR A 57 14.03 5.90 -2.94
N PHE A 58 13.91 5.06 -3.96
CA PHE A 58 14.70 5.20 -5.20
C PHE A 58 14.13 6.22 -6.19
N ARG A 59 12.83 6.49 -6.13
CA ARG A 59 12.16 7.38 -7.07
C ARG A 59 11.89 8.73 -6.43
N ALA A 60 12.73 9.72 -6.74
CA ALA A 60 12.54 11.09 -6.25
C ALA A 60 11.12 11.62 -6.55
N ALA A 61 10.62 11.37 -7.77
CA ALA A 61 9.27 11.77 -8.14
C ALA A 61 8.16 11.10 -7.31
N ALA A 62 8.36 9.88 -6.80
CA ALA A 62 7.38 9.23 -5.93
C ALA A 62 7.37 9.89 -4.54
N ILE A 63 8.54 10.21 -4.00
CA ILE A 63 8.69 10.92 -2.73
C ILE A 63 8.02 12.31 -2.83
N GLU A 64 8.33 13.07 -3.88
CA GLU A 64 7.75 14.40 -4.14
C GLU A 64 6.22 14.31 -4.34
N GLN A 65 5.74 13.30 -5.06
CA GLN A 65 4.31 13.08 -5.26
C GLN A 65 3.59 12.80 -3.94
N LEU A 66 4.17 11.94 -3.07
CA LEU A 66 3.58 11.64 -1.77
C LEU A 66 3.61 12.86 -0.85
N ALA A 67 4.70 13.63 -0.85
CA ALA A 67 4.79 14.91 -0.14
C ALA A 67 3.72 15.91 -0.61
N GLY A 68 3.49 15.99 -1.93
CA GLY A 68 2.41 16.79 -2.51
C GLY A 68 1.00 16.35 -2.08
N TRP A 69 0.78 15.05 -1.89
CA TRP A 69 -0.45 14.54 -1.29
C TRP A 69 -0.55 14.95 0.18
N GLY A 70 0.52 14.77 0.96
CA GLY A 70 0.57 15.18 2.37
C GLY A 70 0.22 16.66 2.55
N ALA A 71 0.83 17.54 1.73
CA ALA A 71 0.55 18.98 1.77
C ALA A 71 -0.91 19.32 1.45
N ARG A 72 -1.54 18.61 0.49
CA ARG A 72 -2.96 18.85 0.12
C ARG A 72 -3.95 18.33 1.15
N THR A 73 -3.58 17.31 1.89
CA THR A 73 -4.46 16.66 2.88
C THR A 73 -4.09 17.00 4.32
N ASP A 74 -3.12 17.88 4.52
CA ASP A 74 -2.57 18.20 5.86
C ASP A 74 -2.15 16.93 6.62
N THR A 75 -1.52 15.98 5.89
CA THR A 75 -1.07 14.71 6.43
C THR A 75 0.45 14.71 6.58
N PRO A 76 1.02 14.41 7.76
CA PRO A 76 2.46 14.25 7.93
C PRO A 76 3.02 13.15 7.03
N VAL A 77 4.13 13.45 6.36
CA VAL A 77 4.85 12.50 5.50
C VAL A 77 6.24 12.25 6.05
N ILE A 78 6.55 11.00 6.32
CA ILE A 78 7.91 10.56 6.66
C ILE A 78 8.61 10.16 5.36
N SER A 79 9.74 10.79 5.08
CA SER A 79 10.61 10.46 3.97
C SER A 79 12.04 10.37 4.43
N GLY A 80 12.84 9.54 3.76
CA GLY A 80 14.27 9.41 4.00
C GLY A 80 15.09 9.98 2.85
N GLU A 81 16.38 9.78 2.92
CA GLU A 81 17.30 10.13 1.83
C GLU A 81 17.01 9.27 0.60
N ARG A 82 17.25 9.84 -0.57
CA ARG A 82 17.10 9.13 -1.85
C ARG A 82 18.04 7.91 -1.88
N GLY A 83 17.48 6.74 -2.20
CA GLY A 83 18.21 5.47 -2.22
C GLY A 83 18.48 4.90 -0.83
N GLY A 84 17.92 5.51 0.22
CA GLY A 84 18.01 5.01 1.59
C GLY A 84 17.28 3.69 1.81
N ASP A 85 17.50 3.09 2.97
CA ASP A 85 16.90 1.81 3.35
C ASP A 85 15.41 1.97 3.67
N ALA A 86 14.56 1.41 2.80
CA ALA A 86 13.10 1.46 2.94
C ALA A 86 12.61 0.80 4.25
N ALA A 87 13.30 -0.25 4.72
CA ALA A 87 12.95 -0.90 5.98
C ALA A 87 13.30 -0.03 7.20
N ALA A 88 14.42 0.69 7.16
CA ALA A 88 14.77 1.67 8.20
C ALA A 88 13.75 2.82 8.22
N LEU A 89 13.29 3.28 7.05
CA LEU A 89 12.24 4.29 6.96
C LEU A 89 10.92 3.80 7.56
N ALA A 90 10.51 2.57 7.24
CA ALA A 90 9.30 1.97 7.82
C ALA A 90 9.39 1.88 9.35
N PHE A 91 10.56 1.53 9.88
CA PHE A 91 10.83 1.52 11.31
C PHE A 91 10.60 2.91 11.93
N GLN A 92 11.26 3.94 11.39
CA GLN A 92 11.13 5.32 11.86
C GLN A 92 9.68 5.83 11.77
N ALA A 93 8.97 5.46 10.70
CA ALA A 93 7.58 5.86 10.50
C ALA A 93 6.66 5.28 11.58
N ILE A 94 6.85 4.02 11.97
CA ILE A 94 6.09 3.39 13.06
C ILE A 94 6.39 4.10 14.39
N GLU A 95 7.66 4.35 14.72
CA GLU A 95 8.03 5.07 15.94
C GLU A 95 7.40 6.46 15.98
N LYS A 96 7.45 7.19 14.86
CA LYS A 96 6.88 8.52 14.76
C LYS A 96 5.35 8.49 14.88
N ALA A 97 4.68 7.57 14.19
CA ALA A 97 3.24 7.41 14.26
C ALA A 97 2.78 7.09 15.70
N ARG A 98 3.50 6.22 16.41
CA ARG A 98 3.22 5.91 17.82
C ARG A 98 3.43 7.12 18.72
N SER A 99 4.53 7.86 18.54
CA SER A 99 4.82 9.05 19.36
C SER A 99 3.82 10.19 19.16
N GLN A 100 3.15 10.23 18.02
CA GLN A 100 2.12 11.22 17.69
C GLN A 100 0.69 10.69 17.91
N ASN A 101 0.54 9.45 18.39
CA ASN A 101 -0.75 8.77 18.55
C ASN A 101 -1.58 8.77 17.25
N SER A 102 -0.92 8.54 16.12
CA SER A 102 -1.61 8.43 14.84
C SER A 102 -2.47 7.17 14.81
N ASP A 103 -3.71 7.28 14.30
CA ASP A 103 -4.60 6.13 14.17
C ASP A 103 -4.20 5.22 13.02
N VAL A 104 -3.67 5.81 11.93
CA VAL A 104 -3.33 5.11 10.70
C VAL A 104 -1.94 5.49 10.21
N LEU A 105 -1.15 4.50 9.83
CA LEU A 105 0.10 4.66 9.08
C LEU A 105 -0.02 3.96 7.73
N ILE A 106 0.14 4.70 6.64
CA ILE A 106 0.15 4.15 5.27
C ILE A 106 1.58 4.21 4.73
N ILE A 107 2.12 3.06 4.35
CA ILE A 107 3.48 2.91 3.82
C ILE A 107 3.40 2.65 2.32
N ASP A 108 3.87 3.61 1.51
CA ASP A 108 3.96 3.50 0.03
C ASP A 108 5.31 2.92 -0.36
N THR A 109 5.33 1.72 -0.96
CA THR A 109 6.55 0.98 -1.28
C THR A 109 6.98 1.11 -2.74
N ALA A 110 8.22 0.72 -3.04
CA ALA A 110 8.71 0.57 -4.40
C ALA A 110 7.90 -0.47 -5.20
N GLY A 111 7.99 -0.38 -6.54
CA GLY A 111 7.27 -1.29 -7.43
C GLY A 111 8.07 -1.68 -8.68
N ARG A 112 9.40 -1.79 -8.56
CA ARG A 112 10.32 -2.07 -9.68
C ARG A 112 10.32 -3.54 -10.07
N LEU A 113 9.26 -3.98 -10.78
CA LEU A 113 9.09 -5.40 -11.16
C LEU A 113 10.16 -5.90 -12.15
N GLN A 114 10.84 -5.02 -12.87
CA GLN A 114 11.97 -5.36 -13.74
C GLN A 114 13.14 -6.01 -12.97
N ASN A 115 13.27 -5.70 -11.67
CA ASN A 115 14.16 -6.38 -10.75
C ASN A 115 13.34 -7.06 -9.65
N ARG A 116 12.63 -8.11 -10.02
CA ARG A 116 11.66 -8.78 -9.18
C ARG A 116 12.24 -9.34 -7.89
N VAL A 117 13.43 -9.93 -7.97
CA VAL A 117 14.09 -10.56 -6.80
C VAL A 117 14.37 -9.48 -5.74
N GLU A 118 15.06 -8.40 -6.13
CA GLU A 118 15.37 -7.31 -5.20
C GLU A 118 14.12 -6.67 -4.60
N LEU A 119 13.05 -6.50 -5.41
CA LEU A 119 11.79 -5.95 -4.92
C LEU A 119 11.17 -6.84 -3.85
N MET A 120 11.14 -8.16 -4.06
CA MET A 120 10.55 -9.11 -3.11
C MET A 120 11.39 -9.22 -1.84
N ASP A 121 12.71 -9.17 -1.95
CA ASP A 121 13.62 -9.14 -0.81
C ASP A 121 13.45 -7.86 0.02
N GLU A 122 13.32 -6.70 -0.63
CA GLU A 122 13.06 -5.41 0.02
C GLU A 122 11.72 -5.44 0.76
N LEU A 123 10.63 -5.93 0.13
CA LEU A 123 9.32 -6.06 0.77
C LEU A 123 9.37 -7.01 1.98
N SER A 124 10.02 -8.15 1.83
CA SER A 124 10.20 -9.12 2.94
C SER A 124 10.99 -8.51 4.09
N LYS A 125 11.99 -7.68 3.80
CA LYS A 125 12.76 -6.94 4.80
C LYS A 125 11.90 -5.91 5.52
N ILE A 126 11.10 -5.13 4.78
CA ILE A 126 10.16 -4.15 5.35
C ILE A 126 9.19 -4.83 6.31
N ILE A 127 8.52 -5.90 5.87
CA ILE A 127 7.55 -6.64 6.68
C ILE A 127 8.19 -7.21 7.95
N ARG A 128 9.39 -7.79 7.82
CA ARG A 128 10.14 -8.33 8.97
C ARG A 128 10.47 -7.24 9.99
N VAL A 129 10.83 -6.04 9.54
CA VAL A 129 11.14 -4.91 10.41
C VAL A 129 9.88 -4.37 11.10
N ILE A 130 8.77 -4.27 10.36
CA ILE A 130 7.46 -3.89 10.91
C ILE A 130 7.06 -4.85 12.03
N LYS A 131 7.13 -6.18 11.77
CA LYS A 131 6.76 -7.23 12.75
C LYS A 131 7.64 -7.22 14.01
N LYS A 132 8.89 -6.77 13.92
CA LYS A 132 9.75 -6.63 15.11
C LYS A 132 9.24 -5.56 16.07
N GLN A 133 8.62 -4.49 15.56
CA GLN A 133 8.04 -3.43 16.39
C GLN A 133 6.59 -3.71 16.80
N MET A 134 5.84 -4.29 15.89
CA MET A 134 4.42 -4.60 16.06
C MET A 134 4.17 -5.99 15.47
N PRO A 135 4.15 -7.07 16.29
CA PRO A 135 4.05 -8.46 15.82
C PRO A 135 2.86 -8.74 14.90
N ASP A 136 1.74 -8.04 15.12
CA ASP A 136 0.51 -8.18 14.33
C ASP A 136 0.49 -7.31 13.06
N ALA A 137 1.46 -6.38 12.90
CA ALA A 137 1.54 -5.53 11.73
C ALA A 137 2.43 -6.15 10.62
N PRO A 138 2.27 -5.72 9.34
CA PRO A 138 1.22 -4.83 8.87
C PRO A 138 -0.17 -5.45 9.07
N HIS A 139 -1.16 -4.62 9.47
CA HIS A 139 -2.52 -5.10 9.70
C HIS A 139 -3.25 -5.31 8.38
N ASP A 140 -2.89 -4.50 7.37
CA ASP A 140 -3.30 -4.70 5.99
C ASP A 140 -2.09 -4.61 5.06
N THR A 141 -1.99 -5.59 4.15
CA THR A 141 -1.08 -5.56 3.01
C THR A 141 -1.93 -5.53 1.74
N VAL A 142 -2.02 -4.37 1.12
CA VAL A 142 -2.95 -4.12 0.01
C VAL A 142 -2.18 -3.98 -1.29
N ILE A 143 -2.49 -4.87 -2.25
CA ILE A 143 -1.93 -4.73 -3.59
C ILE A 143 -2.74 -3.72 -4.41
N VAL A 144 -2.05 -2.79 -5.05
CA VAL A 144 -2.65 -1.82 -5.98
C VAL A 144 -2.37 -2.26 -7.41
N LEU A 145 -3.42 -2.57 -8.14
CA LEU A 145 -3.38 -3.08 -9.52
C LEU A 145 -3.94 -2.06 -10.50
N ASP A 146 -3.33 -1.99 -11.67
CA ASP A 146 -3.85 -1.24 -12.80
C ASP A 146 -4.88 -2.11 -13.54
N GLY A 147 -6.12 -1.67 -13.61
CA GLY A 147 -7.21 -2.40 -14.27
C GLY A 147 -7.02 -2.60 -15.78
N THR A 148 -6.06 -1.91 -16.39
CA THR A 148 -5.77 -2.01 -17.83
C THR A 148 -4.82 -3.16 -18.20
N VAL A 149 -4.10 -3.74 -17.24
CA VAL A 149 -3.04 -4.76 -17.50
C VAL A 149 -3.55 -6.17 -17.81
N GLY A 150 -4.86 -6.41 -17.76
CA GLY A 150 -5.47 -7.68 -18.12
C GLY A 150 -4.95 -8.86 -17.28
N GLN A 151 -4.69 -10.01 -17.94
CA GLN A 151 -4.28 -11.25 -17.25
C GLN A 151 -2.93 -11.16 -16.51
N ASN A 152 -2.08 -10.21 -16.84
CA ASN A 152 -0.84 -9.97 -16.11
C ASN A 152 -1.08 -9.61 -14.63
N ALA A 153 -2.28 -9.12 -14.28
CA ALA A 153 -2.67 -8.86 -12.90
C ALA A 153 -2.63 -10.14 -12.04
N LEU A 154 -3.09 -11.29 -12.57
CA LEU A 154 -3.04 -12.56 -11.85
C LEU A 154 -1.62 -12.97 -11.47
N ALA A 155 -0.68 -12.84 -12.43
CA ALA A 155 0.73 -13.14 -12.16
C ALA A 155 1.35 -12.19 -11.14
N GLN A 156 0.94 -10.92 -11.14
CA GLN A 156 1.36 -9.95 -10.12
C GLN A 156 0.85 -10.35 -8.74
N VAL A 157 -0.45 -10.62 -8.59
CA VAL A 157 -1.03 -11.00 -7.29
C VAL A 157 -0.31 -12.23 -6.73
N LYS A 158 -0.14 -13.31 -7.52
CA LYS A 158 0.60 -14.50 -7.08
C LYS A 158 2.01 -14.19 -6.60
N ALA A 159 2.71 -13.30 -7.31
CA ALA A 159 4.07 -12.93 -6.94
C ALA A 159 4.15 -12.18 -5.62
N PHE A 160 3.24 -11.22 -5.39
CA PHE A 160 3.20 -10.44 -4.16
C PHE A 160 2.65 -11.25 -3.00
N GLU A 161 1.62 -12.08 -3.22
CA GLU A 161 1.05 -12.96 -2.20
C GLU A 161 2.09 -13.86 -1.55
N ALA A 162 2.94 -14.50 -2.37
CA ALA A 162 3.98 -15.41 -1.88
C ALA A 162 5.01 -14.75 -0.94
N HIS A 163 5.16 -13.42 -0.96
CA HIS A 163 6.20 -12.70 -0.20
C HIS A 163 5.63 -11.72 0.81
N ALA A 164 4.43 -11.22 0.59
CA ALA A 164 3.87 -10.13 1.37
C ALA A 164 2.63 -10.51 2.19
N GLY A 165 1.97 -11.61 1.89
CA GLY A 165 0.74 -12.03 2.58
C GLY A 165 -0.35 -10.98 2.41
N LEU A 166 -0.97 -10.94 1.23
CA LEU A 166 -1.96 -9.92 0.88
C LEU A 166 -3.24 -10.08 1.71
N THR A 167 -3.82 -8.98 2.17
CA THR A 167 -5.11 -8.93 2.86
C THR A 167 -6.22 -8.31 2.03
N GLY A 168 -5.85 -7.62 0.93
CA GLY A 168 -6.82 -6.97 0.06
C GLY A 168 -6.20 -6.46 -1.23
N MET A 169 -7.06 -6.03 -2.15
CA MET A 169 -6.64 -5.42 -3.41
C MET A 169 -7.43 -4.17 -3.74
N ILE A 170 -6.74 -3.20 -4.36
CA ILE A 170 -7.36 -1.99 -4.91
C ILE A 170 -7.08 -1.96 -6.40
N ILE A 171 -8.13 -1.78 -7.19
CA ILE A 171 -8.03 -1.69 -8.64
C ILE A 171 -8.18 -0.23 -9.05
N THR A 172 -7.22 0.25 -9.82
CA THR A 172 -7.18 1.63 -10.34
C THR A 172 -7.49 1.67 -11.83
N LYS A 173 -7.72 2.87 -12.38
CA LYS A 173 -7.92 3.13 -13.81
C LYS A 173 -9.08 2.35 -14.43
N LEU A 174 -10.16 2.16 -13.67
CA LEU A 174 -11.38 1.47 -14.14
C LEU A 174 -12.23 2.32 -15.08
N ASP A 175 -11.99 3.62 -15.13
CA ASP A 175 -12.62 4.61 -15.99
C ASP A 175 -12.12 4.56 -17.45
N GLY A 176 -11.07 3.81 -17.73
CA GLY A 176 -10.51 3.60 -19.06
C GLY A 176 -11.03 2.36 -19.78
N THR A 177 -10.18 1.77 -20.60
CA THR A 177 -10.49 0.53 -21.37
C THR A 177 -10.35 -0.76 -20.52
N ALA A 178 -10.55 -0.67 -19.20
CA ALA A 178 -10.44 -1.81 -18.30
C ALA A 178 -11.43 -2.91 -18.68
N LYS A 179 -10.89 -4.07 -19.01
CA LYS A 179 -11.71 -5.25 -19.30
C LYS A 179 -12.14 -5.87 -17.97
N GLY A 180 -13.42 -5.71 -17.60
CA GLY A 180 -13.98 -6.24 -16.33
C GLY A 180 -13.76 -7.73 -16.10
N GLY A 181 -13.37 -8.49 -17.13
CA GLY A 181 -13.07 -9.91 -17.03
C GLY A 181 -11.90 -10.24 -16.08
N VAL A 182 -10.91 -9.36 -15.97
CA VAL A 182 -9.78 -9.56 -15.03
C VAL A 182 -10.25 -9.47 -13.58
N LEU A 183 -11.20 -8.58 -13.27
CA LEU A 183 -11.77 -8.44 -11.92
C LEU A 183 -12.47 -9.72 -11.48
N VAL A 184 -13.22 -10.34 -12.40
CA VAL A 184 -13.93 -11.61 -12.15
C VAL A 184 -12.93 -12.74 -11.91
N ALA A 185 -11.84 -12.78 -12.69
CA ALA A 185 -10.80 -13.79 -12.52
C ALA A 185 -10.08 -13.64 -11.17
N LEU A 186 -9.71 -12.39 -10.79
CA LEU A 186 -9.09 -12.09 -9.50
C LEU A 186 -10.02 -12.45 -8.32
N ALA A 187 -11.30 -12.08 -8.40
CA ALA A 187 -12.27 -12.39 -7.36
C ALA A 187 -12.50 -13.91 -7.18
N ARG A 188 -12.38 -14.69 -8.25
CA ARG A 188 -12.52 -16.15 -8.18
C ARG A 188 -11.28 -16.88 -7.65
N GLU A 189 -10.10 -16.36 -7.97
CA GLU A 189 -8.82 -17.03 -7.66
C GLU A 189 -8.29 -16.60 -6.28
N PHE A 190 -8.53 -15.36 -5.89
CA PHE A 190 -8.10 -14.78 -4.63
C PHE A 190 -9.33 -14.27 -3.88
N SER A 191 -9.58 -14.78 -2.71
CA SER A 191 -10.67 -14.30 -1.83
C SER A 191 -10.28 -12.99 -1.11
N LEU A 192 -9.72 -12.01 -1.86
CA LEU A 192 -9.17 -10.74 -1.36
C LEU A 192 -10.11 -9.57 -1.64
#